data_1b96804413387e1d4aab9fa31f3228e2
#
_entry.id   1b96804413387e1d4aab9fa31f3228e2
#
_cell.length_a   1.000
_cell.length_b   1.000
_cell.length_c   1.000
_cell.angle_alpha   90.00
_cell.angle_beta   90.00
_cell.angle_gamma   90.00
#
_symmetry.space_group_name_H-M   'P 1'
#
loop_
_entity.id
_entity.type
_entity.pdbx_description
1 polymer ?
#
loop_
_entity_poly.entity_id
_entity_poly.type
_entity_poly.pdbx_seq_one_letter_code
_entity_poly.pdbx_strand_id
1 'polypeptide(L)'
;MKKTIAMVLTAALSASLLSGCVSTTQNTTTAQPAETTAKAVAENEASQSADSTAEGGTAESRTESSAGSAAYTIGVGQFAEHGSLDNCREGFMAGLAEEGIEEGVNLTVLYDNSQADGGTASQIATNFAGKGVDLMCGIATPMAQAEYGVAKKSDIPVIFTAVTDPVAAELANADGTPVGEITGTSDKLPVEAQLKMIRQILPEAKNIGIMYTTSEVNSESAIAAYKQLAPQYGFEIVDTGISSS
;
A
#
# COMPACT_ATOMS: atom_id res chain seq x y z
N MET A 1 46.00 2.35 43.59
CA MET A 1 45.67 2.34 45.03
C MET A 1 44.22 2.75 45.21
N LYS A 2 43.45 1.90 45.89
CA LYS A 2 42.16 2.13 46.56
C LYS A 2 40.94 2.37 45.62
N LYS A 3 39.84 1.72 45.75
CA LYS A 3 39.27 0.55 46.46
C LYS A 3 37.77 0.52 46.02
N THR A 4 37.32 -0.62 45.62
CA THR A 4 35.99 -1.22 45.58
C THR A 4 35.02 -0.69 46.65
N ILE A 5 33.74 -0.46 46.27
CA ILE A 5 32.61 -0.87 47.12
C ILE A 5 31.47 -1.35 46.17
N ALA A 6 31.20 -2.65 46.29
CA ALA A 6 29.98 -3.31 45.85
C ALA A 6 28.92 -3.11 46.94
N MET A 7 27.70 -2.86 46.57
CA MET A 7 26.56 -2.96 47.49
C MET A 7 25.45 -3.73 46.80
N VAL A 8 25.33 -4.99 47.19
CA VAL A 8 24.22 -5.89 46.94
C VAL A 8 23.13 -5.53 47.93
N LEU A 9 21.90 -5.35 47.46
CA LEU A 9 20.73 -5.36 48.33
C LEU A 9 19.65 -6.23 47.72
N THR A 10 19.53 -7.42 48.26
CA THR A 10 18.43 -8.39 48.14
C THR A 10 17.36 -8.12 49.18
N ALA A 11 16.10 -8.10 48.83
CA ALA A 11 14.94 -8.45 49.66
C ALA A 11 13.73 -8.53 48.73
N ALA A 12 13.21 -9.68 48.37
CA ALA A 12 12.32 -10.61 49.12
C ALA A 12 10.84 -10.15 49.09
N LEU A 13 10.09 -10.86 48.28
CA LEU A 13 8.80 -11.57 48.47
C LEU A 13 7.72 -10.89 49.33
N SER A 14 6.55 -10.67 48.75
CA SER A 14 5.29 -11.17 49.35
C SER A 14 4.18 -11.26 48.33
N ALA A 15 3.65 -12.46 48.18
CA ALA A 15 2.41 -12.80 47.49
C ALA A 15 1.21 -12.42 48.36
N SER A 16 0.17 -11.93 47.74
CA SER A 16 -1.18 -11.96 48.30
C SER A 16 -2.21 -12.24 47.24
N LEU A 17 -2.73 -13.43 47.28
CA LEU A 17 -3.94 -13.91 46.66
C LEU A 17 -5.13 -13.29 47.41
N LEU A 18 -6.10 -12.70 46.70
CA LEU A 18 -7.47 -12.61 47.18
C LEU A 18 -8.43 -12.72 46.02
N SER A 19 -9.13 -13.83 46.02
CA SER A 19 -10.34 -14.14 45.28
C SER A 19 -11.48 -13.21 45.67
N GLY A 20 -12.30 -12.85 44.69
CA GLY A 20 -13.57 -12.17 44.93
C GLY A 20 -14.50 -12.38 43.72
N CYS A 21 -15.41 -13.29 43.89
CA CYS A 21 -16.50 -13.64 42.96
C CYS A 21 -17.65 -12.63 42.98
N VAL A 22 -18.40 -12.60 41.85
CA VAL A 22 -19.86 -12.45 41.73
C VAL A 22 -20.41 -11.01 41.70
N SER A 23 -21.03 -10.57 40.60
CA SER A 23 -22.46 -10.69 40.33
C SER A 23 -22.87 -10.13 38.97
N THR A 24 -23.62 -10.92 38.30
CA THR A 24 -24.50 -10.70 37.16
C THR A 24 -25.46 -9.56 37.37
N THR A 25 -25.65 -8.70 36.37
CA THR A 25 -26.96 -8.09 36.15
C THR A 25 -27.18 -7.86 34.65
N GLN A 26 -28.08 -8.65 34.10
CA GLN A 26 -28.70 -8.48 32.79
C GLN A 26 -29.57 -7.21 32.84
N ASN A 27 -29.53 -6.43 31.80
CA ASN A 27 -30.68 -5.61 31.44
C ASN A 27 -30.90 -5.64 29.94
N THR A 28 -31.88 -6.43 29.60
CA THR A 28 -32.57 -6.53 28.33
C THR A 28 -33.40 -5.24 28.13
N THR A 29 -33.21 -4.58 27.00
CA THR A 29 -34.28 -3.73 26.46
C THR A 29 -34.32 -3.90 24.95
N THR A 30 -35.34 -4.60 24.57
CA THR A 30 -35.90 -4.81 23.24
C THR A 30 -36.47 -3.50 22.72
N ALA A 31 -36.18 -3.12 21.50
CA ALA A 31 -37.09 -2.35 20.67
C ALA A 31 -36.82 -2.66 19.19
N GLN A 32 -37.81 -3.25 18.60
CA GLN A 32 -37.96 -3.68 17.22
C GLN A 32 -38.67 -2.58 16.39
N PRO A 33 -38.88 -2.78 15.08
CA PRO A 33 -38.55 -1.83 14.03
C PRO A 33 -39.78 -1.06 13.52
N ALA A 34 -39.54 -0.07 12.71
CA ALA A 34 -40.60 0.55 11.91
C ALA A 34 -40.36 0.25 10.43
N GLU A 35 -41.15 -0.66 9.92
CA GLU A 35 -41.51 -0.78 8.50
C GLU A 35 -42.21 0.50 8.03
N THR A 36 -41.95 0.94 6.85
CA THR A 36 -42.92 1.65 6.02
C THR A 36 -42.78 1.24 4.58
N THR A 37 -43.71 0.44 4.21
CA THR A 37 -44.27 0.02 2.92
C THR A 37 -44.23 1.07 1.81
N ALA A 38 -43.73 0.65 0.64
CA ALA A 38 -44.42 0.42 -0.63
C ALA A 38 -45.18 1.57 -1.28
N LYS A 39 -44.92 1.84 -2.50
CA LYS A 39 -45.88 1.54 -3.62
C LYS A 39 -45.28 1.78 -4.98
N ALA A 40 -45.37 0.74 -5.78
CA ALA A 40 -45.24 0.72 -7.23
C ALA A 40 -46.44 1.44 -7.88
N VAL A 41 -46.29 1.88 -9.12
CA VAL A 41 -47.24 1.91 -10.23
C VAL A 41 -46.44 2.35 -11.44
N ALA A 42 -46.16 1.50 -12.41
CA ALA A 42 -46.96 1.00 -13.52
C ALA A 42 -46.82 1.87 -14.79
N GLU A 43 -46.25 1.20 -15.78
CA GLU A 43 -46.72 1.12 -17.16
C GLU A 43 -47.12 2.41 -17.88
N ASN A 44 -46.50 2.65 -18.99
CA ASN A 44 -47.28 2.89 -20.22
C ASN A 44 -46.53 2.43 -21.47
N GLU A 45 -47.20 1.57 -22.18
CA GLU A 45 -46.89 1.02 -23.49
C GLU A 45 -47.06 2.00 -24.63
N ALA A 46 -46.37 1.66 -25.72
CA ALA A 46 -46.81 1.60 -27.11
C ALA A 46 -46.97 2.88 -27.93
N SER A 47 -46.31 2.96 -29.02
CA SER A 47 -46.92 2.71 -30.35
C SER A 47 -46.12 3.35 -31.48
N GLN A 48 -45.62 2.53 -32.37
CA GLN A 48 -45.80 2.56 -33.86
C GLN A 48 -45.76 3.93 -34.54
N SER A 49 -45.14 4.13 -35.63
CA SER A 49 -44.95 3.35 -36.87
C SER A 49 -44.45 4.27 -37.95
N ALA A 50 -43.74 3.69 -38.90
CA ALA A 50 -43.72 3.95 -40.33
C ALA A 50 -42.85 5.06 -40.91
N ASP A 51 -41.87 4.61 -41.62
CA ASP A 51 -41.73 4.65 -43.08
C ASP A 51 -41.19 5.94 -43.69
N SER A 52 -40.06 5.84 -44.36
CA SER A 52 -39.85 6.17 -45.74
C SER A 52 -38.39 6.39 -46.12
N THR A 53 -37.92 5.51 -46.98
CA THR A 53 -37.09 5.70 -48.18
C THR A 53 -35.66 6.25 -48.10
N ALA A 54 -34.77 5.31 -48.34
CA ALA A 54 -33.61 5.25 -49.25
C ALA A 54 -32.95 6.54 -49.75
N GLU A 55 -31.61 6.61 -49.57
CA GLU A 55 -30.68 6.67 -50.71
C GLU A 55 -29.22 6.45 -50.22
N GLY A 56 -28.48 5.79 -51.06
CA GLY A 56 -27.21 5.18 -50.93
C GLY A 56 -26.06 6.06 -50.43
N GLY A 57 -25.35 5.54 -49.49
CA GLY A 57 -24.01 5.92 -49.11
C GLY A 57 -23.23 4.64 -48.85
N THR A 58 -22.22 4.42 -49.64
CA THR A 58 -21.28 3.31 -49.56
C THR A 58 -20.73 3.19 -48.14
N ALA A 59 -21.27 2.30 -47.39
CA ALA A 59 -20.69 1.91 -46.08
C ALA A 59 -19.44 1.11 -46.37
N GLU A 60 -18.30 1.74 -46.23
CA GLU A 60 -17.06 1.02 -45.93
C GLU A 60 -17.33 0.17 -44.66
N SER A 61 -17.45 -1.11 -44.89
CA SER A 61 -17.42 -2.13 -43.84
C SER A 61 -16.10 -1.97 -43.09
N ARG A 62 -16.11 -1.17 -42.03
CA ARG A 62 -15.14 -1.35 -40.99
C ARG A 62 -15.46 -2.74 -40.41
N THR A 63 -14.66 -3.68 -40.84
CA THR A 63 -14.48 -4.93 -40.13
C THR A 63 -14.01 -4.53 -38.72
N GLU A 64 -14.93 -4.49 -37.76
CA GLU A 64 -14.59 -4.55 -36.39
C GLU A 64 -13.90 -5.91 -36.23
N SER A 65 -12.59 -5.88 -36.29
CA SER A 65 -11.77 -6.97 -35.81
C SER A 65 -12.17 -7.13 -34.37
N SER A 66 -12.97 -8.15 -34.09
CA SER A 66 -13.09 -8.74 -32.77
C SER A 66 -11.69 -9.26 -32.42
N ALA A 67 -10.82 -8.32 -32.02
CA ALA A 67 -9.63 -8.65 -31.27
C ALA A 67 -10.18 -9.33 -30.02
N GLY A 68 -10.01 -10.67 -29.93
CA GLY A 68 -10.29 -11.39 -28.72
C GLY A 68 -9.57 -10.64 -27.59
N SER A 69 -10.34 -10.19 -26.60
CA SER A 69 -9.84 -9.47 -25.46
C SER A 69 -8.70 -10.29 -24.87
N ALA A 70 -7.49 -9.80 -24.92
CA ALA A 70 -6.35 -10.47 -24.31
C ALA A 70 -6.67 -10.64 -22.81
N ALA A 71 -6.52 -11.86 -22.31
CA ALA A 71 -6.71 -12.13 -20.89
C ALA A 71 -5.35 -11.97 -20.20
N TYR A 72 -5.29 -11.14 -19.18
CA TYR A 72 -4.09 -10.88 -18.39
C TYR A 72 -4.21 -11.50 -17.01
N THR A 73 -3.09 -11.93 -16.46
CA THR A 73 -2.97 -12.32 -15.05
C THR A 73 -1.90 -11.45 -14.40
N ILE A 74 -2.26 -10.70 -13.36
CA ILE A 74 -1.31 -9.86 -12.64
C ILE A 74 -1.18 -10.32 -11.18
N GLY A 75 0.04 -10.20 -10.64
CA GLY A 75 0.31 -10.33 -9.22
C GLY A 75 0.34 -8.94 -8.58
N VAL A 76 -0.47 -8.70 -7.57
CA VAL A 76 -0.47 -7.45 -6.78
C VAL A 76 -0.03 -7.77 -5.36
N GLY A 77 1.20 -7.42 -5.03
CA GLY A 77 1.77 -7.59 -3.70
C GLY A 77 1.70 -6.29 -2.90
N GLN A 78 1.18 -6.36 -1.69
CA GLN A 78 1.15 -5.23 -0.77
C GLN A 78 1.99 -5.55 0.47
N PHE A 79 2.85 -4.62 0.91
CA PHE A 79 3.77 -4.91 2.02
C PHE A 79 3.05 -5.00 3.36
N ALA A 80 2.14 -4.08 3.65
CA ALA A 80 1.45 -4.03 4.94
C ALA A 80 -0.01 -3.62 4.78
N GLU A 81 -0.84 -3.95 5.75
CA GLU A 81 -2.21 -3.43 5.86
C GLU A 81 -2.15 -1.99 6.35
N HIS A 82 -2.43 -1.04 5.47
CA HIS A 82 -2.41 0.39 5.77
C HIS A 82 -3.25 1.16 4.76
N GLY A 83 -4.12 2.06 5.22
CA GLY A 83 -5.06 2.78 4.36
C GLY A 83 -4.43 3.53 3.18
N SER A 84 -3.20 4.06 3.32
CA SER A 84 -2.50 4.68 2.20
C SER A 84 -2.08 3.67 1.13
N LEU A 85 -1.67 2.47 1.53
CA LEU A 85 -1.29 1.40 0.59
C LEU A 85 -2.53 0.78 -0.06
N ASP A 86 -3.64 0.68 0.67
CA ASP A 86 -4.94 0.27 0.12
C ASP A 86 -5.39 1.24 -0.97
N ASN A 87 -5.28 2.56 -0.72
CA ASN A 87 -5.58 3.59 -1.72
C ASN A 87 -4.67 3.48 -2.97
N CYS A 88 -3.39 3.13 -2.80
CA CYS A 88 -2.49 2.89 -3.94
C CYS A 88 -2.94 1.70 -4.77
N ARG A 89 -3.34 0.61 -4.13
CA ARG A 89 -3.88 -0.58 -4.79
C ARG A 89 -5.18 -0.27 -5.52
N GLU A 90 -6.11 0.41 -4.86
CA GLU A 90 -7.39 0.81 -5.46
C GLU A 90 -7.19 1.74 -6.65
N GLY A 91 -6.27 2.72 -6.54
CA GLY A 91 -5.92 3.62 -7.63
C GLY A 91 -5.29 2.89 -8.82
N PHE A 92 -4.42 1.90 -8.58
CA PHE A 92 -3.85 1.07 -9.64
C PHE A 92 -4.93 0.28 -10.38
N MET A 93 -5.84 -0.36 -9.65
CA MET A 93 -6.95 -1.12 -10.24
C MET A 93 -7.92 -0.23 -11.00
N ALA A 94 -8.21 0.97 -10.47
CA ALA A 94 -9.06 1.94 -11.15
C ALA A 94 -8.44 2.42 -12.47
N GLY A 95 -7.12 2.69 -12.48
CA GLY A 95 -6.40 3.06 -13.70
C GLY A 95 -6.42 1.96 -14.76
N LEU A 96 -6.30 0.70 -14.39
CA LEU A 96 -6.45 -0.42 -15.32
C LEU A 96 -7.86 -0.48 -15.91
N ALA A 97 -8.89 -0.27 -15.09
CA ALA A 97 -10.28 -0.27 -15.54
C ALA A 97 -10.58 0.89 -16.50
N GLU A 98 -10.00 2.08 -16.28
CA GLU A 98 -10.10 3.22 -17.21
C GLU A 98 -9.51 2.91 -18.60
N GLU A 99 -8.49 2.05 -18.66
CA GLU A 99 -7.89 1.57 -19.90
C GLU A 99 -8.59 0.31 -20.47
N GLY A 100 -9.71 -0.09 -19.90
CA GLY A 100 -10.50 -1.23 -20.35
C GLY A 100 -9.93 -2.61 -19.92
N ILE A 101 -9.06 -2.62 -18.92
CA ILE A 101 -8.50 -3.85 -18.31
C ILE A 101 -9.21 -4.07 -16.99
N GLU A 102 -10.24 -4.92 -16.99
CA GLU A 102 -11.16 -5.08 -15.87
C GLU A 102 -11.09 -6.48 -15.25
N GLU A 103 -11.02 -6.51 -13.93
CA GLU A 103 -11.02 -7.76 -13.17
C GLU A 103 -12.32 -8.55 -13.40
N GLY A 104 -12.18 -9.85 -13.71
CA GLY A 104 -13.30 -10.75 -14.03
C GLY A 104 -13.80 -10.64 -15.46
N VAL A 105 -13.32 -9.70 -16.28
CA VAL A 105 -13.62 -9.57 -17.71
C VAL A 105 -12.44 -10.06 -18.55
N ASN A 106 -11.33 -9.36 -18.47
CA ASN A 106 -10.10 -9.67 -19.21
C ASN A 106 -8.84 -9.64 -18.30
N LEU A 107 -9.03 -9.50 -17.00
CA LEU A 107 -7.98 -9.47 -15.98
C LEU A 107 -8.27 -10.47 -14.87
N THR A 108 -7.25 -11.24 -14.51
CA THR A 108 -7.20 -12.01 -13.26
C THR A 108 -6.19 -11.38 -12.32
N VAL A 109 -6.59 -11.07 -11.10
CA VAL A 109 -5.73 -10.47 -10.08
C VAL A 109 -5.39 -11.51 -9.02
N LEU A 110 -4.11 -11.71 -8.79
CA LEU A 110 -3.58 -12.47 -7.66
C LEU A 110 -3.08 -11.46 -6.63
N TYR A 111 -3.85 -11.25 -5.56
CA TYR A 111 -3.51 -10.30 -4.50
C TYR A 111 -3.03 -11.03 -3.25
N ASP A 112 -1.93 -10.54 -2.67
CA ASP A 112 -1.42 -11.01 -1.39
C ASP A 112 -0.79 -9.84 -0.59
N ASN A 113 -0.84 -9.95 0.75
CA ASN A 113 -0.27 -8.97 1.67
C ASN A 113 0.78 -9.63 2.56
N SER A 114 1.97 -9.04 2.63
CA SER A 114 3.08 -9.64 3.37
C SER A 114 3.07 -9.35 4.88
N GLN A 115 2.11 -8.58 5.37
CA GLN A 115 1.95 -8.23 6.78
C GLN A 115 3.23 -7.64 7.41
N ALA A 116 3.89 -6.77 6.66
CA ALA A 116 5.18 -6.12 7.02
C ALA A 116 6.35 -7.10 7.22
N ASP A 117 6.27 -8.32 6.66
CA ASP A 117 7.33 -9.32 6.74
C ASP A 117 8.03 -9.50 5.39
N GLY A 118 9.35 -9.24 5.35
CA GLY A 118 10.15 -9.33 4.12
C GLY A 118 10.33 -10.76 3.60
N GLY A 119 10.29 -11.76 4.48
CA GLY A 119 10.34 -13.17 4.09
C GLY A 119 9.05 -13.57 3.37
N THR A 120 7.92 -13.16 3.91
CA THR A 120 6.60 -13.36 3.30
C THR A 120 6.50 -12.61 1.97
N ALA A 121 7.00 -11.36 1.86
CA ALA A 121 7.05 -10.62 0.61
C ALA A 121 7.83 -11.39 -0.48
N SER A 122 8.97 -11.97 -0.13
CA SER A 122 9.77 -12.80 -1.05
C SER A 122 9.05 -14.08 -1.48
N GLN A 123 8.26 -14.69 -0.60
CA GLN A 123 7.44 -15.87 -0.92
C GLN A 123 6.29 -15.51 -1.86
N ILE A 124 5.62 -14.38 -1.62
CA ILE A 124 4.56 -13.86 -2.49
C ILE A 124 5.08 -13.62 -3.89
N ALA A 125 6.19 -12.89 -4.03
CA ALA A 125 6.84 -12.65 -5.33
C ALA A 125 7.21 -13.94 -6.06
N THR A 126 7.75 -14.94 -5.33
CA THR A 126 8.07 -16.27 -5.88
C THR A 126 6.83 -17.00 -6.35
N ASN A 127 5.73 -16.91 -5.60
CA ASN A 127 4.46 -17.52 -5.96
C ASN A 127 3.87 -16.90 -7.24
N PHE A 128 3.93 -15.57 -7.37
CA PHE A 128 3.48 -14.88 -8.59
C PHE A 128 4.29 -15.33 -9.81
N ALA A 129 5.62 -15.35 -9.71
CA ALA A 129 6.47 -15.85 -10.78
C ALA A 129 6.18 -17.31 -11.12
N GLY A 130 5.99 -18.17 -10.11
CA GLY A 130 5.66 -19.58 -10.30
C GLY A 130 4.31 -19.82 -10.96
N LYS A 131 3.39 -18.87 -10.83
CA LYS A 131 2.07 -18.90 -11.51
C LYS A 131 2.12 -18.31 -12.92
N GLY A 132 3.26 -17.73 -13.32
CA GLY A 132 3.45 -17.16 -14.65
C GLY A 132 2.58 -15.94 -14.89
N VAL A 133 2.53 -15.00 -13.92
CA VAL A 133 1.81 -13.74 -14.09
C VAL A 133 2.45 -12.90 -15.22
N ASP A 134 1.64 -12.14 -15.93
CA ASP A 134 2.09 -11.27 -17.02
C ASP A 134 2.76 -9.98 -16.52
N LEU A 135 2.46 -9.59 -15.26
CA LEU A 135 2.99 -8.39 -14.61
C LEU A 135 2.91 -8.55 -13.10
N MET A 136 3.85 -7.95 -12.38
CA MET A 136 3.76 -7.78 -10.93
C MET A 136 3.60 -6.29 -10.58
N CYS A 137 2.79 -6.01 -9.55
CA CYS A 137 2.62 -4.68 -8.98
C CYS A 137 2.99 -4.69 -7.51
N GLY A 138 4.17 -4.13 -7.18
CA GLY A 138 4.69 -4.06 -5.81
C GLY A 138 4.29 -2.76 -5.12
N ILE A 139 3.51 -2.87 -4.05
CA ILE A 139 3.03 -1.73 -3.27
C ILE A 139 3.88 -1.60 -2.00
N ALA A 140 4.57 -0.49 -1.87
CA ALA A 140 5.63 -0.14 -0.94
C ALA A 140 7.02 -0.72 -1.28
N THR A 141 8.06 -0.04 -0.81
CA THR A 141 9.46 -0.32 -1.16
C THR A 141 9.88 -1.78 -0.94
N PRO A 142 9.63 -2.42 0.23
CA PRO A 142 10.09 -3.79 0.44
C PRO A 142 9.39 -4.81 -0.47
N MET A 143 8.11 -4.59 -0.81
CA MET A 143 7.39 -5.46 -1.73
C MET A 143 7.90 -5.33 -3.16
N ALA A 144 8.09 -4.09 -3.63
CA ALA A 144 8.65 -3.82 -4.95
C ALA A 144 10.05 -4.42 -5.12
N GLN A 145 10.90 -4.34 -4.10
CA GLN A 145 12.22 -4.97 -4.09
C GLN A 145 12.13 -6.50 -4.16
N ALA A 146 11.21 -7.11 -3.41
CA ALA A 146 11.01 -8.55 -3.43
C ALA A 146 10.53 -9.04 -4.79
N GLU A 147 9.55 -8.36 -5.40
CA GLU A 147 9.03 -8.69 -6.71
C GLU A 147 10.09 -8.52 -7.81
N TYR A 148 10.80 -7.39 -7.83
CA TYR A 148 11.85 -7.19 -8.81
C TYR A 148 13.00 -8.17 -8.64
N GLY A 149 13.35 -8.54 -7.40
CA GLY A 149 14.37 -9.55 -7.11
C GLY A 149 14.09 -10.91 -7.75
N VAL A 150 12.83 -11.28 -7.90
CA VAL A 150 12.35 -12.51 -8.55
C VAL A 150 12.11 -12.28 -10.04
N ALA A 151 11.41 -11.22 -10.40
CA ALA A 151 10.97 -10.89 -11.75
C ALA A 151 12.10 -10.78 -12.76
N LYS A 152 13.24 -10.17 -12.39
CA LYS A 152 14.43 -10.04 -13.23
C LYS A 152 15.04 -11.37 -13.70
N LYS A 153 14.63 -12.50 -13.13
CA LYS A 153 15.04 -13.85 -13.53
C LYS A 153 14.02 -14.56 -14.41
N SER A 154 12.83 -13.97 -14.54
CA SER A 154 11.67 -14.56 -15.21
C SER A 154 11.15 -13.68 -16.35
N ASP A 155 11.83 -12.56 -16.63
CA ASP A 155 11.44 -11.56 -17.64
C ASP A 155 9.99 -11.02 -17.41
N ILE A 156 9.51 -11.01 -16.16
CA ILE A 156 8.22 -10.47 -15.80
C ILE A 156 8.40 -8.98 -15.52
N PRO A 157 7.65 -8.09 -16.18
CA PRO A 157 7.71 -6.67 -15.88
C PRO A 157 7.14 -6.37 -14.49
N VAL A 158 7.68 -5.33 -13.83
CA VAL A 158 7.23 -4.89 -12.50
C VAL A 158 6.81 -3.43 -12.57
N ILE A 159 5.65 -3.13 -11.99
CA ILE A 159 5.25 -1.77 -11.67
C ILE A 159 5.30 -1.61 -10.15
N PHE A 160 5.91 -0.52 -9.68
CA PHE A 160 5.87 -0.19 -8.27
C PHE A 160 5.04 1.06 -7.99
N THR A 161 4.44 1.12 -6.80
CA THR A 161 3.82 2.32 -6.26
C THR A 161 4.16 2.46 -4.78
N ALA A 162 4.08 3.68 -4.24
CA ALA A 162 4.47 3.99 -2.87
C ALA A 162 5.93 3.58 -2.54
N VAL A 163 6.85 3.88 -3.46
CA VAL A 163 8.29 3.69 -3.24
C VAL A 163 8.93 5.04 -2.96
N THR A 164 9.44 5.22 -1.75
CA THR A 164 9.93 6.53 -1.26
C THR A 164 11.18 7.01 -2.01
N ASP A 165 12.13 6.11 -2.25
CA ASP A 165 13.37 6.40 -2.96
C ASP A 165 13.73 5.21 -3.89
N PRO A 166 13.28 5.25 -5.14
CA PRO A 166 13.56 4.16 -6.09
C PRO A 166 15.05 3.95 -6.36
N VAL A 167 15.87 5.01 -6.25
CA VAL A 167 17.32 4.92 -6.47
C VAL A 167 17.99 4.19 -5.31
N ALA A 168 17.69 4.60 -4.07
CA ALA A 168 18.19 3.92 -2.88
C ALA A 168 17.68 2.48 -2.78
N ALA A 169 16.49 2.21 -3.29
CA ALA A 169 15.89 0.87 -3.36
C ALA A 169 16.45 -0.01 -4.50
N GLU A 170 17.37 0.51 -5.33
CA GLU A 170 17.94 -0.17 -6.51
C GLU A 170 16.87 -0.55 -7.57
N LEU A 171 15.78 0.21 -7.64
CA LEU A 171 14.69 0.05 -8.61
C LEU A 171 14.78 1.07 -9.75
N ALA A 172 15.66 2.07 -9.61
CA ALA A 172 15.98 3.05 -10.64
C ALA A 172 17.47 3.41 -10.61
N ASN A 173 18.00 3.84 -11.75
CA ASN A 173 19.33 4.43 -11.85
C ASN A 173 19.38 5.82 -11.21
N ALA A 174 20.59 6.35 -10.96
CA ALA A 174 20.78 7.67 -10.34
C ALA A 174 20.15 8.83 -11.13
N ASP A 175 19.93 8.66 -12.42
CA ASP A 175 19.24 9.62 -13.29
C ASP A 175 17.71 9.40 -13.35
N GLY A 176 17.19 8.44 -12.59
CA GLY A 176 15.77 8.10 -12.53
C GLY A 176 15.29 7.17 -13.64
N THR A 177 16.17 6.70 -14.51
CA THR A 177 15.80 5.72 -15.54
C THR A 177 15.64 4.32 -14.94
N PRO A 178 14.81 3.44 -15.54
CA PRO A 178 14.65 2.07 -15.06
C PRO A 178 15.96 1.27 -15.05
N VAL A 179 16.14 0.38 -14.07
CA VAL A 179 17.28 -0.54 -14.00
C VAL A 179 17.07 -1.83 -14.80
N GLY A 180 15.89 -2.03 -15.36
CA GLY A 180 15.45 -3.19 -16.13
C GLY A 180 13.97 -3.06 -16.46
N GLU A 181 13.25 -4.18 -16.51
CA GLU A 181 11.81 -4.20 -16.77
C GLU A 181 11.02 -3.80 -15.51
N ILE A 182 11.34 -2.63 -14.96
CA ILE A 182 10.67 -2.08 -13.77
C ILE A 182 10.50 -0.57 -13.89
N THR A 183 9.30 -0.09 -13.56
CA THR A 183 8.97 1.33 -13.47
C THR A 183 7.88 1.56 -12.43
N GLY A 184 7.54 2.82 -12.14
CA GLY A 184 6.47 3.09 -11.18
C GLY A 184 6.43 4.52 -10.69
N THR A 185 5.75 4.71 -9.55
CA THR A 185 5.53 6.00 -8.92
C THR A 185 6.18 6.08 -7.54
N SER A 186 6.82 7.23 -7.26
CA SER A 186 7.45 7.49 -5.97
C SER A 186 6.54 8.35 -5.09
N ASP A 187 6.54 8.04 -3.78
CA ASP A 187 5.93 8.82 -2.72
C ASP A 187 6.95 9.63 -1.90
N LYS A 188 7.97 10.16 -2.57
CA LYS A 188 9.06 10.90 -1.93
C LYS A 188 8.56 11.90 -0.89
N LEU A 189 9.09 11.79 0.33
CA LEU A 189 8.67 12.62 1.47
C LEU A 189 9.06 14.09 1.28
N PRO A 190 8.12 15.04 1.50
CA PRO A 190 8.41 16.46 1.47
C PRO A 190 9.04 16.93 2.79
N VAL A 191 10.22 16.41 3.14
CA VAL A 191 10.90 16.58 4.44
C VAL A 191 11.06 18.05 4.80
N GLU A 192 11.43 18.89 3.83
CA GLU A 192 11.57 20.32 4.06
C GLU A 192 10.25 20.98 4.50
N ALA A 193 9.14 20.65 3.83
CA ALA A 193 7.83 21.18 4.18
C ALA A 193 7.39 20.70 5.58
N GLN A 194 7.69 19.44 5.90
CA GLN A 194 7.40 18.86 7.22
C GLN A 194 8.20 19.57 8.33
N LEU A 195 9.49 19.83 8.13
CA LEU A 195 10.32 20.58 9.09
C LEU A 195 9.83 22.03 9.26
N LYS A 196 9.44 22.70 8.19
CA LYS A 196 8.81 24.03 8.24
C LYS A 196 7.52 24.01 9.05
N MET A 197 6.66 23.03 8.82
CA MET A 197 5.40 22.86 9.55
C MET A 197 5.66 22.61 11.05
N ILE A 198 6.59 21.72 11.39
CA ILE A 198 6.96 21.45 12.79
C ILE A 198 7.44 22.73 13.46
N ARG A 199 8.27 23.56 12.79
CA ARG A 199 8.74 24.82 13.33
C ARG A 199 7.62 25.82 13.59
N GLN A 200 6.59 25.86 12.73
CA GLN A 200 5.42 26.73 12.92
C GLN A 200 4.57 26.29 14.11
N ILE A 201 4.36 24.99 14.28
CA ILE A 201 3.53 24.43 15.36
C ILE A 201 4.29 24.47 16.71
N LEU A 202 5.58 24.19 16.69
CA LEU A 202 6.44 24.07 17.87
C LEU A 202 7.67 25.01 17.73
N PRO A 203 7.48 26.33 17.90
CA PRO A 203 8.54 27.33 17.64
C PRO A 203 9.77 27.20 18.55
N GLU A 204 9.62 26.64 19.74
CA GLU A 204 10.70 26.48 20.72
C GLU A 204 11.36 25.09 20.70
N ALA A 205 10.84 24.15 19.90
CA ALA A 205 11.39 22.80 19.83
C ALA A 205 12.82 22.82 19.25
N LYS A 206 13.70 22.02 19.83
CA LYS A 206 15.09 21.87 19.40
C LYS A 206 15.38 20.48 18.86
N ASN A 207 14.74 19.48 19.42
CA ASN A 207 14.96 18.08 19.08
C ASN A 207 13.71 17.48 18.47
N ILE A 208 13.90 16.66 17.43
CA ILE A 208 12.85 15.82 16.84
C ILE A 208 13.28 14.37 17.04
N GLY A 209 12.48 13.61 17.80
CA GLY A 209 12.66 12.18 17.96
C GLY A 209 12.03 11.42 16.80
N ILE A 210 12.78 10.52 16.17
CA ILE A 210 12.27 9.66 15.09
C ILE A 210 12.63 8.21 15.40
N MET A 211 11.62 7.34 15.39
CA MET A 211 11.81 5.89 15.43
C MET A 211 11.56 5.32 14.04
N TYR A 212 12.42 4.41 13.59
CA TYR A 212 12.34 3.85 12.24
C TYR A 212 12.80 2.40 12.18
N THR A 213 12.40 1.68 11.14
CA THR A 213 12.81 0.30 10.89
C THR A 213 14.11 0.26 10.09
N THR A 214 15.16 -0.34 10.67
CA THR A 214 16.50 -0.38 10.05
C THR A 214 16.62 -1.40 8.91
N SER A 215 15.69 -2.34 8.79
CA SER A 215 15.64 -3.31 7.70
C SER A 215 14.96 -2.76 6.43
N GLU A 216 14.44 -1.54 6.47
CA GLU A 216 13.75 -0.91 5.36
C GLU A 216 14.57 0.25 4.80
N VAL A 217 15.01 0.15 3.55
CA VAL A 217 15.84 1.16 2.89
C VAL A 217 15.13 2.52 2.74
N ASN A 218 13.81 2.53 2.57
CA ASN A 218 13.00 3.74 2.57
C ASN A 218 13.04 4.48 3.91
N SER A 219 13.04 3.76 5.03
CA SER A 219 13.19 4.33 6.36
C SER A 219 14.58 4.98 6.53
N GLU A 220 15.62 4.30 6.10
CA GLU A 220 17.01 4.81 6.13
C GLU A 220 17.17 6.08 5.26
N SER A 221 16.64 6.07 4.03
CA SER A 221 16.63 7.25 3.14
C SER A 221 15.90 8.44 3.78
N ALA A 222 14.74 8.19 4.39
CA ALA A 222 13.98 9.24 5.08
C ALA A 222 14.77 9.85 6.23
N ILE A 223 15.36 9.03 7.11
CA ILE A 223 16.19 9.50 8.25
C ILE A 223 17.39 10.30 7.76
N ALA A 224 18.07 9.86 6.70
CA ALA A 224 19.19 10.60 6.11
C ALA A 224 18.76 12.00 5.65
N ALA A 225 17.60 12.10 4.98
CA ALA A 225 17.06 13.39 4.52
C ALA A 225 16.69 14.31 5.70
N TYR A 226 16.08 13.79 6.77
CA TYR A 226 15.80 14.57 7.98
C TYR A 226 17.08 15.06 8.64
N LYS A 227 18.08 14.21 8.84
CA LYS A 227 19.38 14.60 9.44
C LYS A 227 20.09 15.67 8.62
N GLN A 228 20.00 15.61 7.30
CA GLN A 228 20.62 16.59 6.40
C GLN A 228 19.92 17.95 6.47
N LEU A 229 18.60 18.00 6.54
CA LEU A 229 17.83 19.23 6.43
C LEU A 229 17.49 19.87 7.78
N ALA A 230 17.32 19.09 8.84
CA ALA A 230 16.87 19.57 10.15
C ALA A 230 17.71 20.73 10.73
N PRO A 231 19.07 20.75 10.62
CA PRO A 231 19.87 21.84 11.14
C PRO A 231 19.53 23.20 10.52
N GLN A 232 19.10 23.24 9.26
CA GLN A 232 18.71 24.49 8.58
C GLN A 232 17.44 25.10 9.20
N TYR A 233 16.65 24.29 9.90
CA TYR A 233 15.42 24.68 10.61
C TYR A 233 15.62 24.75 12.12
N GLY A 234 16.87 24.66 12.60
CA GLY A 234 17.24 24.75 14.02
C GLY A 234 16.81 23.51 14.83
N PHE A 235 16.72 22.34 14.18
CA PHE A 235 16.42 21.07 14.82
C PHE A 235 17.66 20.16 14.84
N GLU A 236 17.72 19.33 15.87
CA GLU A 236 18.56 18.14 15.96
C GLU A 236 17.67 16.90 15.87
N ILE A 237 18.07 15.92 15.08
CA ILE A 237 17.36 14.63 14.97
C ILE A 237 17.95 13.66 15.98
N VAL A 238 17.10 13.17 16.87
CA VAL A 238 17.40 12.06 17.79
C VAL A 238 16.67 10.83 17.28
N ASP A 239 17.39 9.92 16.66
CA ASP A 239 16.79 8.75 16.03
C ASP A 239 17.04 7.45 16.80
N THR A 240 16.11 6.54 16.68
CA THR A 240 16.21 5.17 17.22
C THR A 240 15.74 4.18 16.17
N GLY A 241 16.68 3.35 15.73
CA GLY A 241 16.37 2.25 14.82
C GLY A 241 15.84 1.01 15.57
N ILE A 242 14.85 0.35 15.00
CA ILE A 242 14.36 -0.97 15.43
C ILE A 242 14.58 -1.96 14.30
N SER A 243 14.97 -3.21 14.64
CA SER A 243 15.37 -4.20 13.63
C SER A 243 14.19 -4.94 12.99
N SER A 244 13.03 -4.97 13.64
CA SER A 244 11.76 -5.52 13.10
C SER A 244 10.60 -5.11 14.00
N SER A 245 9.42 -5.18 13.47
CA SER A 245 8.18 -5.13 14.25
C SER A 245 7.92 -6.48 14.91
#